data_c1897f094c60059703f84576be3b5308
#
_entry.id   c1897f094c60059703f84576be3b5308
#
_cell.length_a   1.000
_cell.length_b   1.000
_cell.length_c   1.000
_cell.angle_alpha   90.00
_cell.angle_beta   90.00
_cell.angle_gamma   90.00
#
_symmetry.space_group_name_H-M   'P 1'
#
loop_
_entity.id
_entity.type
_entity.pdbx_description
1 polymer ?
#
loop_
_entity_poly.entity_id
_entity_poly.type
_entity_poly.pdbx_seq_one_letter_code
_entity_poly.pdbx_strand_id
1 'polypeptide(L)'
;MIRRPISFVVGIAFRQPRFHHLPIFRERDKPLRKRRGNVILPSLTYHGFLPEGVHCTNLQAVRDRFATNPLRVELFQKLEKFLHWASTTGRFSCAYIDGGFVTNKAAPSDIDVILQTSVPYGAAAFHAMEPFFAQGIDSIYEIYSVHLHFWCEGFPGAMTDFRRFFQYLRPQDAAPSGLNEAARKGIIRVDL
;
A
#
# COMPACT_ATOMS: atom_id res chain seq x y z
N MET A 1 39.39 11.31 19.07
CA MET A 1 38.25 11.49 18.16
C MET A 1 37.17 10.48 18.53
N ILE A 2 36.17 10.90 19.31
CA ILE A 2 35.12 10.03 19.84
C ILE A 2 33.90 10.24 18.94
N ARG A 3 33.51 9.19 18.20
CA ARG A 3 32.30 9.17 17.38
C ARG A 3 31.08 8.99 18.30
N ARG A 4 30.17 9.96 18.32
CA ARG A 4 28.89 9.89 19.02
C ARG A 4 27.94 8.96 18.27
N PRO A 5 27.13 8.16 18.98
CA PRO A 5 26.09 7.34 18.33
C PRO A 5 24.96 8.22 17.82
N ILE A 6 24.48 7.90 16.62
CA ILE A 6 23.30 8.55 15.99
C ILE A 6 22.07 8.00 16.69
N SER A 7 21.42 8.86 17.48
CA SER A 7 20.11 8.56 18.07
C SER A 7 19.04 8.68 16.99
N PHE A 8 18.42 7.58 16.60
CA PHE A 8 17.23 7.59 15.78
C PHE A 8 16.04 8.07 16.63
N VAL A 9 15.68 9.35 16.49
CA VAL A 9 14.41 9.88 16.98
C VAL A 9 13.36 9.66 15.90
N VAL A 10 12.64 8.54 15.95
CA VAL A 10 11.40 8.35 15.21
C VAL A 10 10.29 8.99 16.06
N GLY A 11 10.17 10.30 15.96
CA GLY A 11 9.15 11.07 16.66
C GLY A 11 8.22 11.75 15.67
N ILE A 12 7.27 11.01 15.08
CA ILE A 12 6.07 11.61 14.50
C ILE A 12 4.92 11.26 15.46
N ALA A 13 4.60 12.22 16.35
CA ALA A 13 3.43 12.16 17.20
C ALA A 13 2.17 12.45 16.39
N PHE A 14 1.62 11.44 15.72
CA PHE A 14 0.25 11.47 15.24
C PHE A 14 -0.67 11.24 16.43
N ARG A 15 -1.54 12.21 16.75
CA ARG A 15 -2.66 12.02 17.67
C ARG A 15 -3.52 10.88 17.13
N GLN A 16 -3.44 9.72 17.81
CA GLN A 16 -4.27 8.55 17.48
C GLN A 16 -5.74 8.85 17.88
N PRO A 17 -6.70 8.59 16.98
CA PRO A 17 -8.09 8.43 17.40
C PRO A 17 -8.19 7.21 18.32
N ARG A 18 -8.91 7.34 19.44
CA ARG A 18 -9.15 6.24 20.40
C ARG A 18 -10.04 5.19 19.72
N PHE A 19 -9.44 4.08 19.30
CA PHE A 19 -10.18 2.92 18.81
C PHE A 19 -10.66 2.07 19.97
N HIS A 20 -11.97 2.13 20.28
CA HIS A 20 -12.63 1.18 21.15
C HIS A 20 -12.91 -0.10 20.33
N HIS A 21 -12.37 -1.23 20.83
CA HIS A 21 -12.66 -2.62 20.45
C HIS A 21 -12.97 -2.90 18.99
N LEU A 22 -11.94 -3.27 18.23
CA LEU A 22 -12.10 -3.87 16.90
C LEU A 22 -12.40 -5.38 17.04
N PRO A 23 -13.36 -5.92 16.28
CA PRO A 23 -13.68 -7.35 16.31
C PRO A 23 -12.50 -8.17 15.76
N ILE A 24 -12.27 -9.32 16.41
CA ILE A 24 -11.26 -10.31 16.06
C ILE A 24 -11.55 -10.83 14.64
N PHE A 25 -10.56 -10.71 13.77
CA PHE A 25 -10.59 -11.16 12.37
C PHE A 25 -10.78 -12.69 12.32
N ARG A 26 -11.90 -13.17 11.77
CA ARG A 26 -12.07 -14.57 11.41
C ARG A 26 -11.38 -14.80 10.06
N GLU A 27 -10.45 -15.73 10.07
CA GLU A 27 -9.67 -16.29 8.99
C GLU A 27 -10.55 -16.78 7.82
N ARG A 28 -10.95 -15.90 6.90
CA ARG A 28 -11.62 -16.24 5.64
C ARG A 28 -10.83 -15.88 4.40
N ASP A 29 -9.63 -15.32 4.57
CA ASP A 29 -8.75 -14.99 3.45
C ASP A 29 -7.80 -16.14 3.17
N LYS A 30 -8.36 -17.32 2.83
CA LYS A 30 -7.54 -18.36 2.17
C LYS A 30 -7.14 -17.83 0.81
N PRO A 31 -5.83 -17.86 0.46
CA PRO A 31 -5.38 -17.40 -0.85
C PRO A 31 -6.13 -18.23 -1.91
N LEU A 32 -6.88 -17.54 -2.75
CA LEU A 32 -7.51 -18.13 -3.91
C LEU A 32 -6.41 -18.78 -4.75
N ARG A 33 -6.49 -20.11 -4.92
CA ARG A 33 -5.63 -20.88 -5.83
C ARG A 33 -5.45 -20.10 -7.13
N LYS A 34 -4.18 -19.95 -7.59
CA LYS A 34 -3.81 -19.40 -8.89
C LYS A 34 -4.72 -19.93 -10.00
N ARG A 35 -5.86 -19.29 -10.24
CA ARG A 35 -6.58 -19.42 -11.49
C ARG A 35 -5.87 -18.51 -12.47
N ARG A 36 -5.21 -19.07 -13.48
CA ARG A 36 -4.78 -18.38 -14.71
C ARG A 36 -6.04 -17.95 -15.46
N GLY A 37 -6.72 -16.93 -14.95
CA GLY A 37 -7.84 -16.28 -15.59
C GLY A 37 -7.59 -14.78 -15.48
N ASN A 38 -8.05 -14.01 -16.46
CA ASN A 38 -8.04 -12.56 -16.39
C ASN A 38 -8.77 -12.13 -15.11
N VAL A 39 -8.01 -11.72 -14.09
CA VAL A 39 -8.59 -11.24 -12.83
C VAL A 39 -9.03 -9.81 -13.09
N ILE A 40 -10.32 -9.66 -13.38
CA ILE A 40 -10.94 -8.36 -13.68
C ILE A 40 -11.16 -7.61 -12.35
N LEU A 41 -10.61 -6.41 -12.24
CA LEU A 41 -10.92 -5.51 -11.14
C LEU A 41 -12.38 -5.08 -11.19
N PRO A 42 -13.07 -4.95 -10.04
CA PRO A 42 -14.45 -4.47 -10.01
C PRO A 42 -14.55 -3.04 -10.51
N SER A 43 -15.73 -2.65 -10.96
CA SER A 43 -16.01 -1.25 -11.29
C SER A 43 -15.86 -0.37 -10.06
N LEU A 44 -15.42 0.86 -10.27
CA LEU A 44 -15.43 1.86 -9.21
C LEU A 44 -16.88 2.13 -8.78
N THR A 45 -17.05 2.41 -7.50
CA THR A 45 -18.33 2.88 -6.96
C THR A 45 -18.72 4.21 -7.59
N TYR A 46 -19.97 4.66 -7.37
CA TYR A 46 -20.41 5.99 -7.79
C TYR A 46 -19.52 7.12 -7.28
N HIS A 47 -18.90 6.93 -6.11
CA HIS A 47 -17.97 7.88 -5.50
C HIS A 47 -16.53 7.81 -6.05
N GLY A 48 -16.28 6.93 -7.01
CA GLY A 48 -14.97 6.82 -7.66
C GLY A 48 -13.93 6.03 -6.90
N PHE A 49 -14.33 5.20 -5.95
CA PHE A 49 -13.46 4.30 -5.19
C PHE A 49 -13.69 2.83 -5.59
N LEU A 50 -12.69 2.00 -5.40
CA LEU A 50 -12.91 0.54 -5.44
C LEU A 50 -13.89 0.15 -4.31
N PRO A 51 -14.78 -0.84 -4.54
CA PRO A 51 -15.58 -1.43 -3.47
C PRO A 51 -14.71 -1.88 -2.30
N GLU A 52 -15.23 -1.83 -1.06
CA GLU A 52 -14.49 -2.27 0.13
C GLU A 52 -13.87 -3.66 -0.05
N GLY A 53 -12.64 -3.83 0.43
CA GLY A 53 -11.91 -5.10 0.45
C GLY A 53 -10.55 -5.05 -0.24
N VAL A 54 -9.90 -6.22 -0.30
CA VAL A 54 -8.62 -6.41 -0.97
C VAL A 54 -8.87 -7.09 -2.31
N HIS A 55 -8.54 -6.43 -3.40
CA HIS A 55 -8.73 -6.92 -4.77
C HIS A 55 -7.42 -7.49 -5.30
N CYS A 56 -7.30 -8.82 -5.29
CA CYS A 56 -6.12 -9.50 -5.83
C CYS A 56 -6.16 -9.47 -7.37
N THR A 57 -5.07 -9.01 -7.99
CA THR A 57 -4.96 -8.92 -9.45
C THR A 57 -3.49 -8.94 -9.90
N ASN A 58 -3.22 -8.67 -11.16
CA ASN A 58 -1.88 -8.51 -11.73
C ASN A 58 -1.65 -7.06 -12.20
N LEU A 59 -0.38 -6.72 -12.44
CA LEU A 59 -0.01 -5.37 -12.87
C LEU A 59 -0.65 -4.95 -14.21
N GLN A 60 -0.87 -5.90 -15.12
CA GLN A 60 -1.52 -5.60 -16.40
C GLN A 60 -2.95 -5.11 -16.19
N ALA A 61 -3.73 -5.75 -15.33
CA ALA A 61 -5.09 -5.32 -15.01
C ALA A 61 -5.12 -3.96 -14.28
N VAL A 62 -4.10 -3.68 -13.44
CA VAL A 62 -3.92 -2.34 -12.84
C VAL A 62 -3.65 -1.28 -13.91
N ARG A 63 -2.75 -1.56 -14.85
CA ARG A 63 -2.46 -0.68 -15.99
C ARG A 63 -3.70 -0.39 -16.80
N ASP A 64 -4.38 -1.45 -17.25
CA ASP A 64 -5.55 -1.33 -18.14
C ASP A 64 -6.69 -0.52 -17.48
N ARG A 65 -6.80 -0.62 -16.16
CA ARG A 65 -7.85 0.07 -15.41
C ARG A 65 -7.52 1.51 -15.05
N PHE A 66 -6.26 1.80 -14.69
CA PHE A 66 -5.92 3.06 -14.03
C PHE A 66 -4.94 3.94 -14.81
N ALA A 67 -4.19 3.42 -15.78
CA ALA A 67 -3.28 4.22 -16.62
C ALA A 67 -4.02 4.85 -17.82
N THR A 68 -5.02 5.70 -17.54
CA THR A 68 -6.02 6.17 -18.51
C THR A 68 -5.70 7.52 -19.17
N ASN A 69 -4.66 8.21 -18.70
CA ASN A 69 -4.18 9.47 -19.29
C ASN A 69 -2.65 9.57 -19.18
N PRO A 70 -1.97 10.51 -19.83
CA PRO A 70 -0.50 10.57 -19.86
C PRO A 70 0.14 10.61 -18.47
N LEU A 71 -0.39 11.39 -17.53
CA LEU A 71 0.13 11.50 -16.18
C LEU A 71 0.00 10.17 -15.43
N ARG A 72 -1.14 9.51 -15.54
CA ARG A 72 -1.37 8.21 -14.89
C ARG A 72 -0.54 7.10 -15.54
N VAL A 73 -0.28 7.17 -16.84
CA VAL A 73 0.65 6.27 -17.54
C VAL A 73 2.06 6.44 -16.99
N GLU A 74 2.54 7.68 -16.81
CA GLU A 74 3.85 7.96 -16.23
C GLU A 74 3.96 7.40 -14.79
N LEU A 75 2.96 7.65 -13.95
CA LEU A 75 2.92 7.11 -12.58
C LEU A 75 2.94 5.57 -12.60
N PHE A 76 2.19 4.94 -13.49
CA PHE A 76 2.20 3.48 -13.62
C PHE A 76 3.58 2.96 -14.03
N GLN A 77 4.27 3.60 -14.97
CA GLN A 77 5.62 3.21 -15.37
C GLN A 77 6.63 3.34 -14.21
N LYS A 78 6.49 4.37 -13.37
CA LYS A 78 7.28 4.53 -12.15
C LYS A 78 6.98 3.42 -11.13
N LEU A 79 5.69 3.10 -10.92
CA LEU A 79 5.26 1.99 -10.08
C LEU A 79 5.83 0.65 -10.56
N GLU A 80 5.75 0.37 -11.88
CA GLU A 80 6.26 -0.86 -12.47
C GLU A 80 7.76 -1.03 -12.23
N LYS A 81 8.55 0.04 -12.44
CA LYS A 81 9.99 0.04 -12.15
C LYS A 81 10.28 -0.19 -10.67
N PHE A 82 9.51 0.45 -9.79
CA PHE A 82 9.65 0.28 -8.34
C PHE A 82 9.34 -1.17 -7.92
N LEU A 83 8.22 -1.74 -8.38
CA LEU A 83 7.85 -3.11 -8.05
C LEU A 83 8.80 -4.14 -8.65
N HIS A 84 9.33 -3.89 -9.85
CA HIS A 84 10.39 -4.71 -10.41
C HIS A 84 11.63 -4.71 -9.51
N TRP A 85 12.10 -3.55 -9.06
CA TRP A 85 13.21 -3.47 -8.10
C TRP A 85 12.88 -4.21 -6.81
N ALA A 86 11.70 -4.02 -6.22
CA ALA A 86 11.29 -4.74 -5.02
C ALA A 86 11.29 -6.26 -5.24
N SER A 87 10.83 -6.76 -6.38
CA SER A 87 10.80 -8.19 -6.70
C SER A 87 12.19 -8.80 -6.85
N THR A 88 13.21 -8.03 -7.29
CA THR A 88 14.58 -8.54 -7.42
C THR A 88 15.22 -8.86 -6.07
N THR A 89 14.71 -8.34 -4.98
CA THR A 89 15.19 -8.69 -3.63
C THR A 89 14.78 -10.09 -3.20
N GLY A 90 13.74 -10.68 -3.85
CA GLY A 90 13.20 -12.00 -3.53
C GLY A 90 12.61 -12.12 -2.12
N ARG A 91 12.40 -11.01 -1.42
CA ARG A 91 12.03 -10.97 0.01
C ARG A 91 10.63 -10.47 0.29
N PHE A 92 9.91 -10.10 -0.75
CA PHE A 92 8.52 -9.64 -0.66
C PHE A 92 7.59 -10.60 -1.40
N SER A 93 6.45 -10.91 -0.80
CA SER A 93 5.47 -11.83 -1.39
C SER A 93 4.45 -11.11 -2.26
N CYS A 94 4.13 -9.88 -1.89
CA CYS A 94 3.15 -9.07 -2.61
C CYS A 94 3.31 -7.58 -2.26
N ALA A 95 2.69 -6.75 -3.09
CA ALA A 95 2.49 -5.33 -2.84
C ALA A 95 1.00 -5.02 -2.77
N TYR A 96 0.62 -4.09 -1.86
CA TYR A 96 -0.69 -3.47 -1.88
C TYR A 96 -0.54 -2.06 -2.47
N ILE A 97 -1.45 -1.71 -3.36
CA ILE A 97 -1.44 -0.44 -4.10
C ILE A 97 -2.69 0.33 -3.72
N ASP A 98 -2.50 1.60 -3.33
CA ASP A 98 -3.57 2.50 -2.92
C ASP A 98 -3.29 3.95 -3.37
N GLY A 99 -3.95 4.91 -2.74
CA GLY A 99 -3.85 6.33 -3.03
C GLY A 99 -4.79 6.82 -4.11
N GLY A 100 -4.60 8.05 -4.53
CA GLY A 100 -5.39 8.67 -5.60
C GLY A 100 -5.30 7.95 -6.93
N PHE A 101 -4.21 7.18 -7.14
CA PHE A 101 -4.00 6.41 -8.36
C PHE A 101 -5.05 5.32 -8.59
N VAL A 102 -5.54 4.65 -7.55
CA VAL A 102 -6.56 3.59 -7.66
C VAL A 102 -8.00 4.09 -7.50
N THR A 103 -8.22 5.37 -7.80
CA THR A 103 -9.53 6.04 -7.79
C THR A 103 -9.82 6.70 -9.14
N ASN A 104 -10.95 7.41 -9.22
CA ASN A 104 -11.31 8.24 -10.39
C ASN A 104 -10.60 9.61 -10.41
N LYS A 105 -9.70 9.92 -9.48
CA LYS A 105 -8.95 11.20 -9.46
C LYS A 105 -8.21 11.38 -10.78
N ALA A 106 -8.47 12.46 -11.50
CA ALA A 106 -7.90 12.68 -12.84
C ALA A 106 -6.37 12.85 -12.82
N ALA A 107 -5.84 13.53 -11.79
CA ALA A 107 -4.41 13.83 -11.65
C ALA A 107 -3.92 13.45 -10.24
N PRO A 108 -3.68 12.15 -9.96
CA PRO A 108 -2.99 11.75 -8.74
C PRO A 108 -1.53 12.21 -8.80
N SER A 109 -0.96 12.58 -7.65
CA SER A 109 0.45 13.01 -7.52
C SER A 109 1.40 11.84 -7.29
N ASP A 110 0.90 10.78 -6.69
CA ASP A 110 1.67 9.69 -6.11
C ASP A 110 0.85 8.40 -6.02
N ILE A 111 1.52 7.34 -5.59
CA ILE A 111 0.93 6.02 -5.35
C ILE A 111 1.36 5.56 -3.96
N ASP A 112 0.41 5.17 -3.11
CA ASP A 112 0.70 4.53 -1.84
C ASP A 112 0.96 3.04 -2.09
N VAL A 113 2.11 2.53 -1.61
CA VAL A 113 2.51 1.13 -1.76
C VAL A 113 2.90 0.54 -0.43
N ILE A 114 2.35 -0.62 -0.11
CA ILE A 114 2.77 -1.42 1.04
C ILE A 114 3.44 -2.69 0.51
N LEU A 115 4.72 -2.88 0.82
CA LEU A 115 5.43 -4.13 0.52
C LEU A 115 5.25 -5.11 1.69
N GLN A 116 4.70 -6.28 1.41
CA GLN A 116 4.59 -7.36 2.40
C GLN A 116 5.78 -8.30 2.28
N THR A 117 6.54 -8.45 3.37
CA THR A 117 7.67 -9.40 3.40
C THR A 117 7.19 -10.85 3.31
N SER A 118 8.05 -11.71 2.75
CA SER A 118 7.82 -13.16 2.70
C SER A 118 8.10 -13.85 4.05
N VAL A 119 8.65 -13.10 5.01
CA VAL A 119 9.05 -13.58 6.33
C VAL A 119 8.34 -12.81 7.43
N PRO A 120 8.07 -13.43 8.59
CA PRO A 120 7.43 -12.76 9.71
C PRO A 120 8.34 -11.70 10.33
N TYR A 121 7.74 -10.86 11.19
CA TYR A 121 8.44 -9.82 11.94
C TYR A 121 9.66 -10.36 12.69
N GLY A 122 10.79 -9.69 12.54
CA GLY A 122 12.07 -10.05 13.14
C GLY A 122 13.24 -9.59 12.29
N ALA A 123 14.45 -10.02 12.64
CA ALA A 123 15.68 -9.61 11.96
C ALA A 123 15.64 -9.84 10.44
N ALA A 124 15.08 -10.98 10.00
CA ALA A 124 14.98 -11.29 8.58
C ALA A 124 14.06 -10.31 7.83
N ALA A 125 12.97 -9.85 8.46
CA ALA A 125 12.09 -8.84 7.88
C ALA A 125 12.81 -7.48 7.76
N PHE A 126 13.59 -7.08 8.78
CA PHE A 126 14.39 -5.85 8.72
C PHE A 126 15.44 -5.92 7.62
N HIS A 127 16.15 -7.05 7.46
CA HIS A 127 17.09 -7.24 6.35
C HIS A 127 16.41 -7.19 4.98
N ALA A 128 15.14 -7.61 4.88
CA ALA A 128 14.37 -7.45 3.64
C ALA A 128 14.13 -5.97 3.29
N MET A 129 13.94 -5.14 4.30
CA MET A 129 13.64 -3.70 4.13
C MET A 129 14.92 -2.84 3.98
N GLU A 130 16.09 -3.36 4.38
CA GLU A 130 17.35 -2.63 4.42
C GLU A 130 17.73 -1.93 3.11
N PRO A 131 17.58 -2.53 1.89
CA PRO A 131 17.90 -1.85 0.64
C PRO A 131 17.07 -0.57 0.42
N PHE A 132 15.84 -0.53 0.91
CA PHE A 132 14.94 0.62 0.78
C PHE A 132 15.30 1.72 1.77
N PHE A 133 15.70 1.37 2.99
CA PHE A 133 16.22 2.34 3.96
C PHE A 133 17.58 2.90 3.55
N ALA A 134 18.43 2.07 2.94
CA ALA A 134 19.71 2.50 2.41
C ALA A 134 19.57 3.47 1.23
N GLN A 135 18.55 3.26 0.37
CA GLN A 135 18.20 4.19 -0.71
C GLN A 135 17.63 5.50 -0.16
N GLY A 136 16.95 5.46 0.99
CA GLY A 136 16.20 6.57 1.58
C GLY A 136 14.76 6.65 1.06
N ILE A 137 13.82 6.70 2.00
CA ILE A 137 12.37 6.73 1.66
C ILE A 137 12.00 7.96 0.85
N ASP A 138 12.56 9.13 1.17
CA ASP A 138 12.33 10.37 0.42
C ASP A 138 12.86 10.28 -1.01
N SER A 139 14.05 9.68 -1.21
CA SER A 139 14.62 9.44 -2.54
C SER A 139 13.77 8.46 -3.37
N ILE A 140 13.16 7.45 -2.73
CA ILE A 140 12.21 6.55 -3.39
C ILE A 140 11.00 7.35 -3.88
N TYR A 141 10.46 8.23 -3.05
CA TYR A 141 9.36 9.11 -3.45
C TYR A 141 9.74 10.01 -4.63
N GLU A 142 10.91 10.66 -4.58
CA GLU A 142 11.40 11.54 -5.66
C GLU A 142 11.56 10.79 -6.99
N ILE A 143 12.10 9.57 -6.96
CA ILE A 143 12.37 8.78 -8.18
C ILE A 143 11.11 8.14 -8.73
N TYR A 144 10.30 7.52 -7.86
CA TYR A 144 9.19 6.65 -8.26
C TYR A 144 7.81 7.22 -8.01
N SER A 145 7.69 8.37 -7.34
CA SER A 145 6.41 8.93 -6.86
C SER A 145 5.60 7.92 -6.04
N VAL A 146 6.31 7.14 -5.20
CA VAL A 146 5.75 6.10 -4.34
C VAL A 146 5.93 6.48 -2.88
N HIS A 147 4.82 6.56 -2.13
CA HIS A 147 4.83 6.55 -0.67
C HIS A 147 4.93 5.10 -0.20
N LEU A 148 6.11 4.73 0.30
CA LEU A 148 6.44 3.37 0.66
C LEU A 148 6.14 3.07 2.13
N HIS A 149 5.42 1.98 2.35
CA HIS A 149 5.15 1.37 3.64
C HIS A 149 5.53 -0.11 3.61
N PHE A 150 5.72 -0.69 4.80
CA PHE A 150 6.03 -2.10 4.93
C PHE A 150 5.02 -2.81 5.81
N TRP A 151 4.84 -4.08 5.54
CA TRP A 151 4.09 -4.99 6.37
C TRP A 151 4.81 -6.34 6.46
N CYS A 152 4.77 -6.96 7.64
CA CYS A 152 5.16 -8.36 7.83
C CYS A 152 4.20 -9.03 8.81
N GLU A 153 4.05 -10.33 8.69
CA GLU A 153 3.25 -11.11 9.64
C GLU A 153 3.86 -11.03 11.04
N GLY A 154 3.01 -10.98 12.07
CA GLY A 154 3.48 -10.82 13.45
C GLY A 154 3.96 -9.41 13.80
N PHE A 155 3.66 -8.40 12.99
CA PHE A 155 3.95 -7.00 13.32
C PHE A 155 3.35 -6.66 14.71
N PRO A 156 4.09 -5.99 15.61
CA PRO A 156 3.57 -5.63 16.93
C PRO A 156 2.25 -4.86 16.82
N GLY A 157 1.27 -5.22 17.63
CA GLY A 157 -0.08 -4.62 17.58
C GLY A 157 -0.13 -3.11 17.86
N ALA A 158 0.97 -2.54 18.38
CA ALA A 158 1.14 -1.09 18.55
C ALA A 158 1.46 -0.37 17.23
N MET A 159 1.81 -1.09 16.16
CA MET A 159 2.15 -0.50 14.86
C MET A 159 0.93 -0.48 13.95
N THR A 160 0.85 0.53 13.09
CA THR A 160 -0.25 0.70 12.15
C THR A 160 -0.23 -0.38 11.07
N ASP A 161 -1.29 -1.16 10.95
CA ASP A 161 -1.52 -1.99 9.76
C ASP A 161 -2.02 -1.10 8.62
N PHE A 162 -1.11 -0.68 7.76
CA PHE A 162 -1.41 0.19 6.62
C PHE A 162 -2.39 -0.46 5.63
N ARG A 163 -2.47 -1.79 5.54
CA ARG A 163 -3.45 -2.48 4.67
C ARG A 163 -4.88 -2.22 5.13
N ARG A 164 -5.09 -2.08 6.45
CA ARG A 164 -6.38 -1.69 7.04
C ARG A 164 -6.56 -0.18 7.01
N PHE A 165 -5.50 0.56 7.36
CA PHE A 165 -5.54 2.02 7.41
C PHE A 165 -5.97 2.62 6.07
N PHE A 166 -5.42 2.15 4.96
CA PHE A 166 -5.74 2.67 3.63
C PHE A 166 -7.13 2.27 3.12
N GLN A 167 -7.79 1.32 3.75
CA GLN A 167 -9.19 1.03 3.44
C GLN A 167 -10.18 2.04 4.05
N TYR A 168 -9.74 2.89 4.99
CA TYR A 168 -10.56 4.00 5.47
C TYR A 168 -10.43 5.19 4.53
N LEU A 169 -11.56 5.87 4.28
CA LEU A 169 -11.55 7.14 3.58
C LEU A 169 -11.06 8.24 4.52
N ARG A 170 -10.18 9.10 4.01
CA ARG A 170 -9.81 10.30 4.76
C ARG A 170 -11.02 11.24 4.82
N PRO A 171 -11.22 12.00 5.92
CA PRO A 171 -12.35 12.92 6.05
C PRO A 171 -12.52 13.86 4.85
N GLN A 172 -11.41 14.36 4.29
CA GLN A 172 -11.42 15.23 3.11
C GLN A 172 -11.88 14.54 1.80
N ASP A 173 -11.79 13.22 1.72
CA ASP A 173 -12.24 12.42 0.58
C ASP A 173 -13.69 11.93 0.79
N ALA A 174 -14.08 11.68 2.03
CA ALA A 174 -15.42 11.21 2.40
C ALA A 174 -16.47 12.33 2.35
N ALA A 175 -16.16 13.49 2.93
CA ALA A 175 -17.10 14.60 3.06
C ALA A 175 -17.68 15.12 1.72
N PRO A 176 -16.86 15.36 0.67
CA PRO A 176 -17.37 15.78 -0.64
C PRO A 176 -18.27 14.72 -1.31
N SER A 177 -18.08 13.45 -0.92
CA SER A 177 -18.86 12.31 -1.43
C SER A 177 -20.12 12.03 -0.61
N GLY A 178 -20.40 12.80 0.45
CA GLY A 178 -21.51 12.55 1.37
C GLY A 178 -21.36 11.28 2.20
N LEU A 179 -20.14 10.76 2.30
CA LEU A 179 -19.83 9.57 3.06
C LEU A 179 -19.40 9.93 4.49
N ASN A 180 -19.65 9.04 5.44
CA ASN A 180 -19.20 9.22 6.82
C ASN A 180 -17.74 8.73 7.01
N GLU A 181 -17.13 9.07 8.14
CA GLU A 181 -15.74 8.70 8.49
C GLU A 181 -15.53 7.18 8.63
N ALA A 182 -16.60 6.38 8.78
CA ALA A 182 -16.52 4.93 8.84
C ALA A 182 -16.54 4.28 7.45
N ALA A 183 -16.76 5.07 6.39
CA ALA A 183 -16.82 4.56 5.02
C ALA A 183 -15.47 3.96 4.61
N ARG A 184 -15.53 2.86 3.89
CA ARG A 184 -14.37 2.10 3.45
C ARG A 184 -14.30 2.02 1.95
N LYS A 185 -13.08 1.88 1.46
CA LYS A 185 -12.75 1.64 0.07
C LYS A 185 -11.89 0.40 -0.09
N GLY A 186 -11.80 -0.11 -1.31
CA GLY A 186 -10.92 -1.21 -1.64
C GLY A 186 -9.48 -0.74 -1.89
N ILE A 187 -8.55 -1.69 -1.70
CA ILE A 187 -7.14 -1.60 -2.09
C ILE A 187 -6.80 -2.75 -3.03
N ILE A 188 -5.75 -2.61 -3.82
CA ILE A 188 -5.31 -3.63 -4.76
C ILE A 188 -4.15 -4.42 -4.16
N ARG A 189 -4.14 -5.75 -4.35
CA ARG A 189 -3.00 -6.61 -4.05
C ARG A 189 -2.47 -7.24 -5.33
N VAL A 190 -1.15 -7.13 -5.54
CA VAL A 190 -0.42 -7.82 -6.61
C VAL A 190 0.68 -8.70 -6.03
N ASP A 191 0.84 -9.91 -6.55
CA ASP A 191 1.97 -10.79 -6.18
C ASP A 191 3.25 -10.30 -6.84
N LEU A 192 4.41 -10.45 -6.15
CA LEU A 192 5.75 -10.06 -6.60
C LEU A 192 6.61 -11.27 -6.96
#